data_53ac1c6b4d6656687427b6b89798ce0c
#
_entry.id   53ac1c6b4d6656687427b6b89798ce0c
#
_cell.length_a   1.000
_cell.length_b   1.000
_cell.length_c   1.000
_cell.angle_alpha   90.00
_cell.angle_beta   90.00
_cell.angle_gamma   90.00
#
_symmetry.space_group_name_H-M   'P 1'
#
loop_
_entity.id
_entity.type
_entity.pdbx_description
1 polymer ?
#
loop_
_entity_poly.entity_id
_entity_poly.type
_entity_poly.pdbx_seq_one_letter_code
_entity_poly.pdbx_strand_id
1 'polypeptide(L)'
;MTRADLTHLYFLLDRSGSMQSIKTDTEGGFAAFIAEQRAVPGDCRVTLAQFDNEYDVVFANVPIADVPTLDLQPRGSTALLDAMGRLITTAGQELAALKEDDRPGTVIVAVMTDGHENSSQEWTHPAIKALVEQQTNGFAWQFLYMGADQDAIEVGTSLGVSAGASVTYGRGKSRDVMAMTSQKLGKLRGDRSVAPAGAPAPMMADYSREERESVAD
;
A
#
# COMPACT_ATOMS: atom_id res chain seq x y z
N MET A 1 23.64 -8.77 1.54
CA MET A 1 22.92 -7.56 2.06
C MET A 1 21.77 -7.24 1.10
N THR A 2 20.63 -6.85 1.62
CA THR A 2 19.50 -6.42 0.77
C THR A 2 19.88 -5.22 -0.11
N ARG A 3 19.22 -5.09 -1.26
CA ARG A 3 19.43 -3.95 -2.17
C ARG A 3 18.82 -2.70 -1.59
N ALA A 4 19.66 -1.86 -1.01
CA ALA A 4 19.26 -0.62 -0.34
C ALA A 4 18.51 0.35 -1.27
N ASP A 5 18.87 0.39 -2.54
CA ASP A 5 18.32 1.24 -3.60
C ASP A 5 17.00 0.71 -4.20
N LEU A 6 16.61 -0.54 -3.87
CA LEU A 6 15.39 -1.15 -4.38
C LEU A 6 14.24 -1.04 -3.38
N THR A 7 13.15 -0.43 -3.82
CA THR A 7 11.85 -0.44 -3.13
C THR A 7 10.90 -1.40 -3.84
N HIS A 8 10.20 -2.26 -3.11
CA HIS A 8 9.05 -3.00 -3.63
C HIS A 8 7.77 -2.44 -3.00
N LEU A 9 6.90 -1.92 -3.84
CA LEU A 9 5.62 -1.34 -3.47
C LEU A 9 4.49 -2.30 -3.84
N TYR A 10 3.78 -2.78 -2.86
CA TYR A 10 2.58 -3.60 -3.00
C TYR A 10 1.36 -2.71 -2.79
N PHE A 11 0.54 -2.58 -3.82
CA PHE A 11 -0.80 -2.00 -3.71
C PHE A 11 -1.84 -3.10 -3.53
N LEU A 12 -2.67 -2.94 -2.50
CA LEU A 12 -3.89 -3.70 -2.31
C LEU A 12 -5.07 -2.74 -2.46
N LEU A 13 -5.75 -2.83 -3.59
CA LEU A 13 -6.80 -1.89 -3.98
C LEU A 13 -8.16 -2.58 -3.95
N ASP A 14 -9.05 -2.02 -3.15
CA ASP A 14 -10.46 -2.39 -3.14
C ASP A 14 -11.11 -2.13 -4.50
N ARG A 15 -11.84 -3.11 -5.00
CA ARG A 15 -12.72 -2.98 -6.16
C ARG A 15 -14.15 -3.39 -5.82
N SER A 16 -14.55 -3.34 -4.55
CA SER A 16 -15.93 -3.60 -4.15
C SER A 16 -16.90 -2.63 -4.81
N GLY A 17 -18.19 -2.95 -4.78
CA GLY A 17 -19.21 -2.19 -5.49
C GLY A 17 -19.28 -0.71 -5.11
N SER A 18 -18.95 -0.34 -3.88
CA SER A 18 -18.88 1.05 -3.38
C SER A 18 -17.86 1.91 -4.12
N MET A 19 -16.73 1.31 -4.57
CA MET A 19 -15.69 1.99 -5.35
C MET A 19 -16.18 2.58 -6.68
N GLN A 20 -17.39 2.20 -7.14
CA GLN A 20 -17.95 2.74 -8.38
C GLN A 20 -18.07 4.25 -8.36
N SER A 21 -18.37 4.83 -7.21
CA SER A 21 -18.56 6.28 -7.07
C SER A 21 -17.26 7.09 -7.14
N ILE A 22 -16.11 6.46 -6.85
CA ILE A 22 -14.79 7.07 -6.83
C ILE A 22 -13.82 6.45 -7.87
N LYS A 23 -14.33 5.59 -8.76
CA LYS A 23 -13.53 4.87 -9.75
C LYS A 23 -12.58 5.78 -10.52
N THR A 24 -13.13 6.79 -11.21
CA THR A 24 -12.33 7.69 -12.07
C THR A 24 -11.30 8.48 -11.30
N ASP A 25 -11.63 8.91 -10.08
CA ASP A 25 -10.72 9.63 -9.21
C ASP A 25 -9.58 8.72 -8.73
N THR A 26 -9.89 7.48 -8.37
CA THR A 26 -8.91 6.45 -7.99
C THR A 26 -7.97 6.08 -9.14
N GLU A 27 -8.50 5.84 -10.35
CA GLU A 27 -7.70 5.57 -11.54
C GLU A 27 -6.77 6.74 -11.89
N GLY A 28 -7.29 7.96 -11.85
CA GLY A 28 -6.52 9.18 -12.08
C GLY A 28 -5.45 9.43 -11.01
N GLY A 29 -5.79 9.17 -9.76
CA GLY A 29 -4.85 9.26 -8.64
C GLY A 29 -3.71 8.25 -8.75
N PHE A 30 -4.03 7.00 -9.07
CA PHE A 30 -3.03 5.96 -9.28
C PHE A 30 -2.09 6.30 -10.45
N ALA A 31 -2.63 6.78 -11.57
CA ALA A 31 -1.83 7.18 -12.72
C ALA A 31 -0.86 8.33 -12.38
N ALA A 32 -1.32 9.35 -11.65
CA ALA A 32 -0.50 10.45 -11.18
C ALA A 32 0.59 9.96 -10.21
N PHE A 33 0.22 9.12 -9.23
CA PHE A 33 1.14 8.50 -8.29
C PHE A 33 2.28 7.77 -9.02
N ILE A 34 1.96 6.90 -9.97
CA ILE A 34 2.95 6.15 -10.75
C ILE A 34 3.85 7.09 -11.56
N ALA A 35 3.27 8.14 -12.18
CA ALA A 35 4.04 9.12 -12.95
C ALA A 35 5.06 9.87 -12.07
N GLU A 36 4.66 10.29 -10.87
CA GLU A 36 5.56 10.94 -9.90
C GLU A 36 6.65 9.97 -9.42
N GLN A 37 6.29 8.74 -9.09
CA GLN A 37 7.24 7.74 -8.62
C GLN A 37 8.26 7.32 -9.68
N ARG A 38 7.93 7.44 -10.98
CA ARG A 38 8.89 7.24 -12.08
C ARG A 38 10.03 8.25 -12.09
N ALA A 39 9.78 9.47 -11.59
CA ALA A 39 10.77 10.54 -11.52
C ALA A 39 11.70 10.45 -10.29
N VAL A 40 11.38 9.60 -9.31
CA VAL A 40 12.16 9.44 -8.08
C VAL A 40 13.38 8.54 -8.32
N PRO A 41 14.59 8.94 -7.88
CA PRO A 41 15.77 8.09 -7.96
C PRO A 41 15.63 6.74 -7.24
N GLY A 42 16.44 5.77 -7.67
CA GLY A 42 16.44 4.40 -7.13
C GLY A 42 15.44 3.48 -7.82
N ASP A 43 15.72 2.18 -7.75
CA ASP A 43 14.88 1.17 -8.34
C ASP A 43 13.56 1.02 -7.56
N CYS A 44 12.47 0.88 -8.30
CA CYS A 44 11.17 0.59 -7.72
C CYS A 44 10.45 -0.48 -8.53
N ARG A 45 9.92 -1.45 -7.83
CA ARG A 45 9.04 -2.47 -8.38
C ARG A 45 7.66 -2.36 -7.77
N VAL A 46 6.65 -2.66 -8.55
CA VAL A 46 5.26 -2.55 -8.13
C VAL A 46 4.54 -3.88 -8.36
N THR A 47 3.78 -4.27 -7.36
CA THR A 47 2.78 -5.33 -7.44
C THR A 47 1.43 -4.69 -7.13
N LEU A 48 0.44 -4.90 -7.99
CA LEU A 48 -0.95 -4.48 -7.76
C LEU A 48 -1.82 -5.71 -7.63
N ALA A 49 -2.48 -5.84 -6.50
CA ALA A 49 -3.60 -6.75 -6.32
C ALA A 49 -4.89 -5.95 -6.13
N GLN A 50 -5.97 -6.45 -6.69
CA GLN A 50 -7.33 -5.95 -6.48
C GLN A 50 -8.16 -6.99 -5.73
N PHE A 51 -9.09 -6.51 -4.91
CA PHE A 51 -9.97 -7.40 -4.16
C PHE A 51 -11.40 -6.86 -4.08
N ASP A 52 -12.32 -7.81 -4.05
CA ASP A 52 -13.74 -7.68 -3.68
C ASP A 52 -14.07 -8.85 -2.74
N ASN A 53 -14.95 -9.78 -3.13
CA ASN A 53 -15.07 -11.11 -2.54
C ASN A 53 -14.07 -12.13 -3.16
N GLU A 54 -13.32 -11.70 -4.15
CA GLU A 54 -12.22 -12.43 -4.78
C GLU A 54 -10.91 -11.61 -4.65
N TYR A 55 -9.78 -12.26 -4.86
CA TYR A 55 -8.46 -11.63 -4.84
C TYR A 55 -7.74 -11.93 -6.14
N ASP A 56 -7.37 -10.89 -6.88
CA ASP A 56 -6.66 -11.01 -8.15
C ASP A 56 -5.37 -10.18 -8.14
N VAL A 57 -4.27 -10.80 -8.53
CA VAL A 57 -3.01 -10.09 -8.82
C VAL A 57 -3.09 -9.57 -10.24
N VAL A 58 -3.23 -8.26 -10.41
CA VAL A 58 -3.34 -7.60 -11.73
C VAL A 58 -1.99 -7.62 -12.44
N PHE A 59 -0.92 -7.30 -11.70
CA PHE A 59 0.46 -7.46 -12.13
C PHE A 59 1.37 -7.62 -10.91
N ALA A 60 2.48 -8.32 -11.08
CA ALA A 60 3.42 -8.59 -10.01
C ALA A 60 4.85 -8.21 -10.40
N ASN A 61 5.57 -7.58 -9.48
CA ASN A 61 7.00 -7.30 -9.58
C ASN A 61 7.41 -6.56 -10.87
N VAL A 62 6.56 -5.63 -11.34
CA VAL A 62 6.78 -4.84 -12.56
C VAL A 62 7.67 -3.63 -12.24
N PRO A 63 8.72 -3.34 -13.02
CA PRO A 63 9.46 -2.09 -12.87
C PRO A 63 8.52 -0.88 -12.95
N ILE A 64 8.75 0.13 -12.12
CA ILE A 64 7.88 1.33 -12.07
C ILE A 64 7.70 2.00 -13.44
N ALA A 65 8.71 1.92 -14.30
CA ALA A 65 8.66 2.48 -15.66
C ALA A 65 7.61 1.79 -16.55
N ASP A 66 7.37 0.50 -16.31
CA ASP A 66 6.54 -0.37 -17.14
C ASP A 66 5.15 -0.61 -16.54
N VAL A 67 4.82 0.02 -15.40
CA VAL A 67 3.52 -0.16 -14.74
C VAL A 67 2.39 0.29 -15.68
N PRO A 68 1.42 -0.59 -15.98
CA PRO A 68 0.30 -0.24 -16.86
C PRO A 68 -0.69 0.72 -16.18
N THR A 69 -1.61 1.26 -16.97
CA THR A 69 -2.74 2.01 -16.44
C THR A 69 -3.64 1.12 -15.61
N LEU A 70 -4.16 1.68 -14.51
CA LEU A 70 -5.17 1.00 -13.69
C LEU A 70 -6.50 0.91 -14.46
N ASP A 71 -7.07 -0.27 -14.49
CA ASP A 71 -8.47 -0.51 -14.87
C ASP A 71 -9.20 -1.07 -13.65
N LEU A 72 -10.03 -0.25 -13.03
CA LEU A 72 -10.81 -0.62 -11.86
C LEU A 72 -12.22 -1.03 -12.32
N GLN A 73 -12.63 -2.26 -12.00
CA GLN A 73 -13.96 -2.78 -12.35
C GLN A 73 -14.74 -3.11 -11.07
N PRO A 74 -15.41 -2.11 -10.46
CA PRO A 74 -16.08 -2.27 -9.17
C PRO A 74 -17.20 -3.31 -9.22
N ARG A 75 -17.18 -4.24 -8.24
CA ARG A 75 -18.17 -5.31 -8.10
C ARG A 75 -18.10 -5.96 -6.71
N GLY A 76 -19.11 -6.74 -6.35
CA GLY A 76 -19.05 -7.60 -5.17
C GLY A 76 -19.02 -6.87 -3.82
N SER A 77 -18.52 -7.57 -2.82
CA SER A 77 -18.39 -7.17 -1.42
C SER A 77 -16.91 -6.96 -1.04
N THR A 78 -16.59 -6.76 0.24
CA THR A 78 -15.25 -6.36 0.70
C THR A 78 -14.66 -7.42 1.61
N ALA A 79 -13.82 -8.32 1.08
CA ALA A 79 -13.06 -9.34 1.84
C ALA A 79 -11.63 -8.84 2.15
N LEU A 80 -11.53 -7.76 2.90
CA LEU A 80 -10.27 -7.06 3.18
C LEU A 80 -9.27 -7.95 3.94
N LEU A 81 -9.73 -8.70 4.96
CA LEU A 81 -8.83 -9.53 5.77
C LEU A 81 -8.23 -10.66 4.93
N ASP A 82 -9.05 -11.33 4.12
CA ASP A 82 -8.60 -12.39 3.23
C ASP A 82 -7.60 -11.87 2.20
N ALA A 83 -7.86 -10.69 1.63
CA ALA A 83 -6.99 -10.05 0.67
C ALA A 83 -5.63 -9.63 1.29
N MET A 84 -5.65 -9.04 2.48
CA MET A 84 -4.43 -8.70 3.22
C MET A 84 -3.63 -9.95 3.57
N GLY A 85 -4.29 -10.98 4.09
CA GLY A 85 -3.65 -12.23 4.47
C GLY A 85 -2.95 -12.91 3.30
N ARG A 86 -3.62 -12.98 2.14
CA ARG A 86 -3.07 -13.56 0.91
C ARG A 86 -1.89 -12.73 0.39
N LEU A 87 -2.05 -11.40 0.25
CA LEU A 87 -0.99 -10.55 -0.23
C LEU A 87 0.27 -10.65 0.63
N ILE A 88 0.14 -10.47 1.94
CA ILE A 88 1.29 -10.43 2.85
C ILE A 88 2.00 -11.77 2.90
N THR A 89 1.24 -12.88 2.96
CA THR A 89 1.82 -14.23 2.99
C THR A 89 2.56 -14.54 1.69
N THR A 90 1.94 -14.28 0.53
CA THR A 90 2.55 -14.53 -0.78
C THR A 90 3.80 -13.67 -0.97
N ALA A 91 3.72 -12.37 -0.71
CA ALA A 91 4.86 -11.46 -0.80
C ALA A 91 6.00 -11.88 0.13
N GLY A 92 5.69 -12.31 1.37
CA GLY A 92 6.69 -12.82 2.29
C GLY A 92 7.41 -14.06 1.78
N GLN A 93 6.68 -15.01 1.20
CA GLN A 93 7.24 -16.23 0.60
C GLN A 93 8.11 -15.91 -0.63
N GLU A 94 7.63 -15.06 -1.52
CA GLU A 94 8.36 -14.63 -2.71
C GLU A 94 9.68 -13.93 -2.35
N LEU A 95 9.63 -12.98 -1.42
CA LEU A 95 10.82 -12.25 -0.98
C LEU A 95 11.80 -13.16 -0.22
N ALA A 96 11.30 -14.11 0.58
CA ALA A 96 12.15 -15.08 1.28
C ALA A 96 12.88 -16.02 0.30
N ALA A 97 12.26 -16.36 -0.84
CA ALA A 97 12.86 -17.20 -1.87
C ALA A 97 13.97 -16.51 -2.67
N LEU A 98 14.03 -15.17 -2.66
CA LEU A 98 15.10 -14.41 -3.31
C LEU A 98 16.43 -14.58 -2.57
N LYS A 99 17.54 -14.53 -3.32
CA LYS A 99 18.85 -14.34 -2.71
C LYS A 99 18.89 -13.01 -1.97
N GLU A 100 19.64 -12.93 -0.90
CA GLU A 100 19.71 -11.72 -0.07
C GLU A 100 20.03 -10.47 -0.88
N ASP A 101 20.96 -10.56 -1.82
CA ASP A 101 21.39 -9.44 -2.67
C ASP A 101 20.35 -9.03 -3.73
N ASP A 102 19.31 -9.83 -3.93
CA ASP A 102 18.19 -9.52 -4.83
C ASP A 102 16.95 -9.00 -4.08
N ARG A 103 16.97 -9.09 -2.74
CA ARG A 103 15.85 -8.63 -1.90
C ARG A 103 15.79 -7.11 -1.84
N PRO A 104 14.58 -6.50 -1.92
CA PRO A 104 14.41 -5.07 -1.73
C PRO A 104 14.84 -4.66 -0.31
N GLY A 105 15.52 -3.52 -0.22
CA GLY A 105 15.86 -2.91 1.06
C GLY A 105 14.69 -2.15 1.70
N THR A 106 13.62 -1.92 0.94
CA THR A 106 12.39 -1.28 1.42
C THR A 106 11.18 -2.01 0.85
N VAL A 107 10.27 -2.44 1.71
CA VAL A 107 8.99 -3.06 1.34
C VAL A 107 7.86 -2.21 1.91
N ILE A 108 6.93 -1.80 1.05
CA ILE A 108 5.78 -0.99 1.44
C ILE A 108 4.51 -1.69 0.94
N VAL A 109 3.54 -1.85 1.83
CA VAL A 109 2.19 -2.35 1.52
C VAL A 109 1.22 -1.20 1.71
N ALA A 110 0.61 -0.74 0.63
CA ALA A 110 -0.39 0.32 0.63
C ALA A 110 -1.78 -0.28 0.38
N VAL A 111 -2.65 -0.19 1.38
CA VAL A 111 -4.04 -0.64 1.31
C VAL A 111 -4.92 0.57 1.07
N MET A 112 -5.80 0.49 0.06
CA MET A 112 -6.78 1.52 -0.25
C MET A 112 -8.17 0.90 -0.39
N THR A 113 -9.13 1.38 0.38
CA THR A 113 -10.51 0.88 0.42
C THR A 113 -11.49 1.99 0.76
N ASP A 114 -12.73 1.89 0.25
CA ASP A 114 -13.86 2.75 0.65
C ASP A 114 -14.93 1.97 1.41
N GLY A 115 -14.68 0.69 1.68
CA GLY A 115 -15.62 -0.23 2.30
C GLY A 115 -15.15 -0.76 3.66
N HIS A 116 -16.13 -1.13 4.49
CA HIS A 116 -15.85 -1.92 5.68
C HIS A 116 -15.71 -3.39 5.33
N GLU A 117 -14.82 -4.09 6.04
CA GLU A 117 -14.74 -5.55 6.01
C GLU A 117 -16.12 -6.19 6.23
N ASN A 118 -16.56 -7.04 5.32
CA ASN A 118 -17.89 -7.65 5.41
C ASN A 118 -18.02 -9.06 4.81
N SER A 119 -16.97 -9.65 4.26
CA SER A 119 -17.08 -10.92 3.55
C SER A 119 -15.88 -11.85 3.66
N SER A 120 -14.87 -11.55 4.45
CA SER A 120 -13.74 -12.44 4.69
C SER A 120 -14.15 -13.72 5.42
N GLN A 121 -13.56 -14.86 5.04
CA GLN A 121 -13.86 -16.17 5.58
C GLN A 121 -12.62 -16.91 6.08
N GLU A 122 -11.43 -16.58 5.59
CA GLU A 122 -10.19 -17.30 5.87
C GLU A 122 -9.39 -16.63 6.99
N TRP A 123 -9.41 -15.30 7.06
CA TRP A 123 -8.59 -14.52 7.99
C TRP A 123 -9.43 -13.74 8.99
N THR A 124 -8.90 -13.59 10.19
CA THR A 124 -9.52 -12.80 11.26
C THR A 124 -8.70 -11.55 11.58
N HIS A 125 -9.30 -10.51 12.15
CA HIS A 125 -8.60 -9.31 12.59
C HIS A 125 -7.35 -9.61 13.44
N PRO A 126 -7.41 -10.48 14.50
CA PRO A 126 -6.21 -10.80 15.27
C PRO A 126 -5.11 -11.47 14.45
N ALA A 127 -5.48 -12.31 13.47
CA ALA A 127 -4.50 -12.99 12.62
C ALA A 127 -3.80 -11.98 11.67
N ILE A 128 -4.55 -11.07 11.07
CA ILE A 128 -3.97 -10.01 10.22
C ILE A 128 -3.08 -9.09 11.06
N LYS A 129 -3.55 -8.67 12.24
CA LYS A 129 -2.74 -7.84 13.14
C LYS A 129 -1.40 -8.50 13.47
N ALA A 130 -1.42 -9.77 13.86
CA ALA A 130 -0.21 -10.52 14.18
C ALA A 130 0.72 -10.62 12.95
N LEU A 131 0.17 -10.81 11.75
CA LEU A 131 0.93 -10.88 10.50
C LEU A 131 1.58 -9.54 10.14
N VAL A 132 0.84 -8.43 10.25
CA VAL A 132 1.36 -7.07 10.03
C VAL A 132 2.46 -6.74 11.02
N GLU A 133 2.24 -6.99 12.31
CA GLU A 133 3.23 -6.78 13.38
C GLU A 133 4.49 -7.64 13.16
N GLN A 134 4.34 -8.89 12.73
CA GLN A 134 5.47 -9.77 12.40
C GLN A 134 6.32 -9.18 11.26
N GLN A 135 5.70 -8.74 10.17
CA GLN A 135 6.43 -8.17 9.04
C GLN A 135 7.07 -6.83 9.38
N THR A 136 6.38 -6.00 10.15
CA THR A 136 6.92 -4.70 10.60
C THR A 136 8.11 -4.88 11.53
N ASN A 137 7.98 -5.71 12.57
CA ASN A 137 9.01 -5.87 13.60
C ASN A 137 10.17 -6.76 13.15
N GLY A 138 9.88 -7.80 12.35
CA GLY A 138 10.88 -8.77 11.91
C GLY A 138 11.63 -8.38 10.64
N PHE A 139 10.98 -7.65 9.73
CA PHE A 139 11.49 -7.39 8.39
C PHE A 139 11.42 -5.92 7.97
N ALA A 140 11.05 -5.03 8.87
CA ALA A 140 10.92 -3.58 8.64
C ALA A 140 9.97 -3.23 7.47
N TRP A 141 8.95 -4.05 7.21
CA TRP A 141 7.92 -3.69 6.24
C TRP A 141 7.12 -2.50 6.76
N GLN A 142 6.69 -1.66 5.84
CA GLN A 142 5.87 -0.49 6.14
C GLN A 142 4.48 -0.70 5.56
N PHE A 143 3.48 -0.48 6.40
CA PHE A 143 2.09 -0.60 6.00
C PHE A 143 1.43 0.76 6.02
N LEU A 144 0.66 1.06 4.97
CA LEU A 144 -0.16 2.26 4.83
C LEU A 144 -1.61 1.85 4.69
N TYR A 145 -2.49 2.54 5.39
CA TYR A 145 -3.93 2.31 5.30
C TYR A 145 -4.65 3.60 4.93
N MET A 146 -5.28 3.62 3.76
CA MET A 146 -6.07 4.74 3.23
C MET A 146 -7.53 4.30 3.14
N GLY A 147 -8.37 4.82 4.04
CA GLY A 147 -9.78 4.49 4.11
C GLY A 147 -10.68 5.67 3.74
N ALA A 148 -11.58 5.49 2.76
CA ALA A 148 -12.56 6.50 2.44
C ALA A 148 -13.79 6.38 3.35
N ASP A 149 -14.31 7.53 3.80
CA ASP A 149 -15.56 7.65 4.57
C ASP A 149 -15.65 6.70 5.80
N GLN A 150 -14.52 6.37 6.41
CA GLN A 150 -14.44 5.52 7.59
C GLN A 150 -13.38 6.02 8.55
N ASP A 151 -13.41 5.60 9.82
CA ASP A 151 -12.28 5.85 10.72
C ASP A 151 -11.10 4.95 10.36
N ALA A 152 -10.33 5.39 9.35
CA ALA A 152 -9.19 4.65 8.88
C ALA A 152 -8.08 4.50 9.94
N ILE A 153 -8.03 5.38 10.93
CA ILE A 153 -7.06 5.28 12.03
C ILE A 153 -7.45 4.13 12.95
N GLU A 154 -8.72 4.04 13.34
CA GLU A 154 -9.22 2.95 14.16
C GLU A 154 -9.08 1.61 13.44
N VAL A 155 -9.57 1.53 12.20
CA VAL A 155 -9.50 0.30 11.39
C VAL A 155 -8.04 -0.12 11.16
N GLY A 156 -7.18 0.79 10.68
CA GLY A 156 -5.77 0.49 10.45
C GLY A 156 -5.06 -0.01 11.71
N THR A 157 -5.31 0.64 12.86
CA THR A 157 -4.72 0.23 14.15
C THR A 157 -5.23 -1.15 14.58
N SER A 158 -6.49 -1.47 14.35
CA SER A 158 -7.04 -2.81 14.61
C SER A 158 -6.37 -3.91 13.79
N LEU A 159 -5.86 -3.56 12.61
CA LEU A 159 -5.10 -4.42 11.69
C LEU A 159 -3.59 -4.39 11.93
N GLY A 160 -3.10 -3.66 12.92
CA GLY A 160 -1.67 -3.56 13.24
C GLY A 160 -0.89 -2.48 12.46
N VAL A 161 -1.58 -1.69 11.63
CA VAL A 161 -0.97 -0.52 10.96
C VAL A 161 -0.86 0.63 11.95
N SER A 162 0.25 1.35 11.95
CA SER A 162 0.41 2.47 12.88
C SER A 162 -0.60 3.58 12.59
N ALA A 163 -1.06 4.27 13.66
CA ALA A 163 -1.97 5.40 13.52
C ALA A 163 -1.38 6.51 12.60
N GLY A 164 -0.06 6.71 12.65
CA GLY A 164 0.63 7.67 11.80
C GLY A 164 0.62 7.32 10.31
N ALA A 165 0.55 6.03 9.99
CA ALA A 165 0.51 5.50 8.62
C ALA A 165 -0.92 5.24 8.10
N SER A 166 -1.95 5.61 8.87
CA SER A 166 -3.35 5.46 8.50
C SER A 166 -3.97 6.83 8.22
N VAL A 167 -4.77 6.97 7.18
CA VAL A 167 -5.42 8.23 6.80
C VAL A 167 -6.84 8.00 6.32
N THR A 168 -7.79 8.76 6.90
CA THR A 168 -9.16 8.88 6.39
C THR A 168 -9.18 9.92 5.27
N TYR A 169 -9.89 9.65 4.19
CA TYR A 169 -10.12 10.61 3.13
C TYR A 169 -11.59 10.61 2.71
N GLY A 170 -12.07 11.77 2.26
CA GLY A 170 -13.44 11.95 1.76
C GLY A 170 -13.61 11.38 0.34
N ARG A 171 -14.85 11.05 -0.03
CA ARG A 171 -15.17 10.64 -1.41
C ARG A 171 -14.79 11.74 -2.40
N GLY A 172 -14.08 11.38 -3.46
CA GLY A 172 -13.56 12.35 -4.43
C GLY A 172 -12.18 12.90 -4.07
N LYS A 173 -11.56 12.44 -2.98
CA LYS A 173 -10.20 12.81 -2.55
C LYS A 173 -9.17 11.69 -2.79
N SER A 174 -9.51 10.65 -3.56
CA SER A 174 -8.59 9.55 -3.87
C SER A 174 -7.31 10.05 -4.53
N ARG A 175 -7.44 11.02 -5.44
CA ARG A 175 -6.28 11.67 -6.09
C ARG A 175 -5.42 12.43 -5.09
N ASP A 176 -6.04 13.20 -4.20
CA ASP A 176 -5.32 14.03 -3.23
C ASP A 176 -4.55 13.17 -2.22
N VAL A 177 -5.17 12.11 -1.68
CA VAL A 177 -4.51 11.18 -0.75
C VAL A 177 -3.39 10.40 -1.42
N MET A 178 -3.56 10.00 -2.68
CA MET A 178 -2.49 9.34 -3.44
C MET A 178 -1.33 10.29 -3.74
N ALA A 179 -1.59 11.56 -4.10
CA ALA A 179 -0.55 12.56 -4.32
C ALA A 179 0.25 12.83 -3.04
N MET A 180 -0.43 13.01 -1.92
CA MET A 180 0.20 13.17 -0.60
C MET A 180 1.07 11.96 -0.23
N THR A 181 0.55 10.76 -0.42
CA THR A 181 1.29 9.51 -0.18
C THR A 181 2.49 9.39 -1.11
N SER A 182 2.34 9.78 -2.38
CA SER A 182 3.41 9.79 -3.38
C SER A 182 4.56 10.70 -2.98
N GLN A 183 4.28 11.89 -2.47
CA GLN A 183 5.32 12.83 -2.00
C GLN A 183 6.13 12.24 -0.83
N LYS A 184 5.46 11.63 0.14
CA LYS A 184 6.12 10.97 1.28
C LYS A 184 6.98 9.79 0.83
N LEU A 185 6.45 8.96 -0.05
CA LEU A 185 7.19 7.84 -0.61
C LEU A 185 8.37 8.30 -1.47
N GLY A 186 8.17 9.35 -2.26
CA GLY A 186 9.22 9.94 -3.08
C GLY A 186 10.40 10.43 -2.24
N LYS A 187 10.11 11.09 -1.10
CA LYS A 187 11.15 11.48 -0.14
C LYS A 187 11.87 10.26 0.45
N LEU A 188 11.13 9.27 0.93
CA LEU A 188 11.71 8.03 1.48
C LEU A 188 12.65 7.36 0.48
N ARG A 189 12.22 7.18 -0.77
CA ARG A 189 13.01 6.55 -1.83
C ARG A 189 14.22 7.38 -2.22
N GLY A 190 14.06 8.71 -2.32
CA GLY A 190 15.16 9.63 -2.58
C GLY A 190 16.23 9.56 -1.50
N ASP A 191 15.84 9.62 -0.23
CA ASP A 191 16.76 9.50 0.91
C ASP A 191 17.46 8.12 0.90
N ARG A 192 16.72 7.07 0.53
CA ARG A 192 17.26 5.70 0.48
C ARG A 192 18.25 5.50 -0.65
N SER A 193 18.04 6.13 -1.80
CA SER A 193 18.91 6.00 -2.98
C SER A 193 20.34 6.53 -2.76
N VAL A 194 20.51 7.44 -1.81
CA VAL A 194 21.80 8.04 -1.44
C VAL A 194 22.34 7.54 -0.10
N ALA A 195 21.62 6.66 0.59
CA ALA A 195 22.00 6.12 1.88
C ALA A 195 23.20 5.18 1.75
N PRO A 196 24.16 5.21 2.70
CA PRO A 196 25.26 4.26 2.73
C PRO A 196 24.76 2.80 2.79
N ALA A 197 25.53 1.88 2.21
CA ALA A 197 25.26 0.46 2.34
C ALA A 197 25.19 0.06 3.83
N GLY A 198 24.14 -0.67 4.21
CA GLY A 198 23.91 -1.08 5.61
C GLY A 198 23.23 -0.04 6.50
N ALA A 199 22.92 1.15 6.00
CA ALA A 199 22.08 2.08 6.75
C ALA A 199 20.70 1.46 7.03
N PRO A 200 20.12 1.67 8.23
CA PRO A 200 18.78 1.21 8.53
C PRO A 200 17.78 1.82 7.54
N ALA A 201 16.76 1.05 7.17
CA ALA A 201 15.70 1.56 6.30
C ALA A 201 14.97 2.71 7.01
N PRO A 202 14.90 3.91 6.41
CA PRO A 202 14.10 4.98 6.96
C PRO A 202 12.63 4.60 6.96
N MET A 203 11.88 5.07 7.94
CA MET A 203 10.43 4.96 7.94
C MET A 203 9.82 6.12 7.15
N MET A 204 8.73 5.85 6.44
CA MET A 204 7.94 6.91 5.83
C MET A 204 7.40 7.85 6.92
N ALA A 205 7.42 9.15 6.65
CA ALA A 205 6.89 10.12 7.59
C ALA A 205 5.38 9.93 7.82
N ASP A 206 4.95 10.04 9.07
CA ASP A 206 3.53 9.99 9.45
C ASP A 206 2.71 11.06 8.71
N TYR A 207 1.44 10.77 8.48
CA TYR A 207 0.49 11.78 8.01
C TYR A 207 0.29 12.84 9.10
N SER A 208 0.59 14.10 8.78
CA SER A 208 0.39 15.21 9.71
C SER A 208 -1.09 15.52 9.89
N ARG A 209 -1.41 16.33 10.90
CA ARG A 209 -2.78 16.78 11.12
C ARG A 209 -3.31 17.59 9.93
N GLU A 210 -2.51 18.52 9.42
CA GLU A 210 -2.88 19.36 8.28
C GLU A 210 -3.13 18.52 7.01
N GLU A 211 -2.28 17.52 6.79
CA GLU A 211 -2.45 16.58 5.66
C GLU A 211 -3.76 15.81 5.77
N ARG A 212 -4.10 15.31 6.96
CA ARG A 212 -5.36 14.59 7.20
C ARG A 212 -6.57 15.50 7.01
N GLU A 213 -6.52 16.73 7.53
CA GLU A 213 -7.57 17.74 7.37
C GLU A 213 -7.78 18.12 5.89
N SER A 214 -6.71 18.15 5.08
CA SER A 214 -6.79 18.51 3.65
C SER A 214 -7.49 17.46 2.76
N VAL A 215 -7.57 16.22 3.21
CA VAL A 215 -8.20 15.12 2.46
C VAL A 215 -9.46 14.58 3.10
N ALA A 216 -9.87 15.09 4.26
CA ALA A 216 -11.02 14.58 5.02
C ALA A 216 -12.38 14.91 4.40
N ASP A 217 -12.50 16.03 3.62
CA ASP A 217 -13.77 16.55 3.05
C ASP A 217 -13.71 16.64 1.51
#